data_5c23b2db48f514c5484105161d094b2c
#
_entry.id   5c23b2db48f514c5484105161d094b2c
#
_cell.length_a   1.000
_cell.length_b   1.000
_cell.length_c   1.000
_cell.angle_alpha   90.00
_cell.angle_beta   90.00
_cell.angle_gamma   90.00
#
_symmetry.space_group_name_H-M   'P 1'
#
loop_
_entity.id
_entity.type
_entity.pdbx_description
1 polymer ?
#
loop_
_entity_poly.entity_id
_entity_poly.type
_entity_poly.pdbx_seq_one_letter_code
_entity_poly.pdbx_strand_id
1 'polypeptide(L)'
;MSLLRTKSIEQSIADTDEPEYQLKRSLSALDLTVFGVGVVIGAGIFTLTGRAAHNVAGPSIVISFVVAAICCALAAMCYAEFASTVPVSGSAYTFSYASLGEIFAWIIGWDLILEMFLGASVVAQGWSAYLGVFLEKIGVVLPPVISYGGLVDLPAILLVVVLGGLVTIGIKESLRVNLALVALKLFIVLFVIVAGIGFINPANYSPFVPPTAPTEAATGWTQPLLQFLTGGAPTAFGIGGIFAGAALVFFAYIGFDVVATTAEETKNPQRDLPIGIIASLAICTVLYCAVALVVTGMVPFDQLDPKAALANAFAFHGQAWMATLISAGAVAGLTTVVLTLMIGATRLIFAMCRDALLPMNLAKVHPKYRTPWVITIIVTVAVALVAGLTPVGVLEEMVNIGTLSAFVLVSIGVIVLRKKRPDLKRSFKVPFSPWLPIASALICGYLMLNLSVETWLRFLIWLVLGFVVYFAYSRSRSRLATGVGIRPDMLDAMGHGHAPQDPDDQR
;
A
#
# COMPACT_ATOMS: atom_id res chain seq x y z
N MET A 1 22.06 2.79 25.81
CA MET A 1 21.43 1.69 25.04
C MET A 1 21.44 2.04 23.56
N SER A 2 21.97 1.14 22.72
CA SER A 2 22.12 1.39 21.28
C SER A 2 20.74 1.51 20.61
N LEU A 3 20.52 2.53 19.77
CA LEU A 3 19.31 2.72 18.95
C LEU A 3 19.23 1.74 17.77
N LEU A 4 20.36 1.10 17.44
CA LEU A 4 20.53 0.20 16.30
C LEU A 4 20.54 -1.28 16.72
N ARG A 5 19.76 -1.65 17.75
CA ARG A 5 19.59 -3.05 18.13
C ARG A 5 18.89 -3.79 17.00
N THR A 6 19.45 -4.93 16.60
CA THR A 6 18.89 -5.78 15.54
C THR A 6 18.36 -7.07 16.12
N LYS A 7 17.20 -7.53 15.66
CA LYS A 7 16.68 -8.87 15.93
C LYS A 7 17.41 -9.85 15.02
N SER A 8 17.90 -10.98 15.54
CA SER A 8 18.55 -11.95 14.66
C SER A 8 17.54 -12.59 13.71
N ILE A 9 17.99 -12.92 12.50
CA ILE A 9 17.13 -13.56 11.48
C ILE A 9 16.72 -14.95 11.97
N GLU A 10 17.66 -15.65 12.59
CA GLU A 10 17.47 -16.97 13.18
C GLU A 10 16.39 -16.94 14.26
N GLN A 11 16.39 -15.90 15.10
CA GLN A 11 15.37 -15.69 16.12
C GLN A 11 14.02 -15.37 15.50
N SER A 12 14.00 -14.53 14.47
CA SER A 12 12.76 -14.17 13.77
C SER A 12 12.10 -15.40 13.13
N ILE A 13 12.88 -16.31 12.56
CA ILE A 13 12.41 -17.58 12.00
C ILE A 13 11.97 -18.54 13.10
N ALA A 14 12.74 -18.65 14.19
CA ALA A 14 12.41 -19.53 15.31
C ALA A 14 11.09 -19.14 15.99
N ASP A 15 10.80 -17.85 16.11
CA ASP A 15 9.53 -17.35 16.67
C ASP A 15 8.31 -17.79 15.84
N THR A 16 8.48 -18.11 14.54
CA THR A 16 7.41 -18.60 13.66
C THR A 16 7.23 -20.11 13.68
N ASP A 17 8.24 -20.85 14.14
CA ASP A 17 8.20 -22.31 14.21
C ASP A 17 7.62 -22.83 15.54
N GLU A 18 7.23 -21.95 16.47
CA GLU A 18 6.54 -22.34 17.70
C GLU A 18 5.16 -22.94 17.39
N PRO A 19 4.80 -24.14 17.91
CA PRO A 19 3.58 -24.88 17.54
C PRO A 19 2.27 -24.09 17.73
N GLU A 20 2.26 -23.15 18.69
CA GLU A 20 1.09 -22.32 18.99
C GLU A 20 0.82 -21.23 17.92
N TYR A 21 1.83 -20.87 17.10
CA TYR A 21 1.78 -19.78 16.13
C TYR A 21 1.96 -20.24 14.68
N GLN A 22 2.22 -21.53 14.44
CA GLN A 22 2.42 -22.06 13.09
C GLN A 22 1.19 -21.90 12.20
N LEU A 23 1.37 -21.20 11.07
CA LEU A 23 0.36 -21.10 10.03
C LEU A 23 0.50 -22.26 9.03
N LYS A 24 -0.63 -22.66 8.43
CA LYS A 24 -0.64 -23.74 7.43
C LYS A 24 0.01 -23.25 6.14
N ARG A 25 1.15 -23.81 5.75
CA ARG A 25 1.84 -23.53 4.48
C ARG A 25 1.07 -24.13 3.30
N SER A 26 0.20 -23.35 2.68
CA SER A 26 -0.69 -23.78 1.59
C SER A 26 -0.51 -23.02 0.28
N LEU A 27 0.05 -21.80 0.32
CA LEU A 27 0.12 -20.90 -0.83
C LEU A 27 1.27 -21.28 -1.78
N SER A 28 0.97 -21.38 -3.07
CA SER A 28 1.94 -21.54 -4.15
C SER A 28 2.29 -20.19 -4.79
N ALA A 29 3.29 -20.14 -5.69
CA ALA A 29 3.63 -18.95 -6.45
C ALA A 29 2.43 -18.37 -7.22
N LEU A 30 1.56 -19.24 -7.78
CA LEU A 30 0.36 -18.81 -8.48
C LEU A 30 -0.65 -18.16 -7.52
N ASP A 31 -0.88 -18.77 -6.35
CA ASP A 31 -1.77 -18.22 -5.34
C ASP A 31 -1.29 -16.85 -4.87
N LEU A 32 0.01 -16.68 -4.67
CA LEU A 32 0.64 -15.41 -4.32
C LEU A 32 0.51 -14.36 -5.42
N THR A 33 0.67 -14.76 -6.69
CA THR A 33 0.48 -13.88 -7.84
C THR A 33 -0.98 -13.40 -7.91
N VAL A 34 -1.94 -14.31 -7.79
CA VAL A 34 -3.38 -13.99 -7.79
C VAL A 34 -3.72 -13.10 -6.60
N PHE A 35 -3.20 -13.40 -5.42
CA PHE A 35 -3.36 -12.57 -4.24
C PHE A 35 -2.81 -11.15 -4.45
N GLY A 36 -1.57 -11.03 -4.95
CA GLY A 36 -0.93 -9.75 -5.25
C GLY A 36 -1.73 -8.93 -6.28
N VAL A 37 -2.14 -9.55 -7.40
CA VAL A 37 -3.01 -8.91 -8.40
C VAL A 37 -4.33 -8.44 -7.75
N GLY A 38 -4.91 -9.26 -6.86
CA GLY A 38 -6.14 -8.94 -6.15
C GLY A 38 -6.02 -7.75 -5.21
N VAL A 39 -4.87 -7.56 -4.57
CA VAL A 39 -4.61 -6.41 -3.68
C VAL A 39 -4.26 -5.17 -4.50
N VAL A 40 -3.38 -5.29 -5.50
CA VAL A 40 -2.90 -4.18 -6.33
C VAL A 40 -4.03 -3.59 -7.20
N ILE A 41 -4.91 -4.42 -7.80
CA ILE A 41 -6.08 -3.92 -8.53
C ILE A 41 -7.12 -3.36 -7.53
N GLY A 42 -6.96 -2.10 -7.19
CA GLY A 42 -7.77 -1.33 -6.26
C GLY A 42 -8.22 0.00 -6.82
N ALA A 43 -8.43 0.99 -5.95
CA ALA A 43 -8.84 2.34 -6.35
C ALA A 43 -7.90 3.00 -7.37
N GLY A 44 -6.63 2.64 -7.38
CA GLY A 44 -5.64 3.22 -8.27
C GLY A 44 -6.03 3.20 -9.74
N ILE A 45 -6.41 2.04 -10.28
CA ILE A 45 -6.81 1.94 -11.68
C ILE A 45 -8.22 2.49 -11.93
N PHE A 46 -9.13 2.28 -10.98
CA PHE A 46 -10.52 2.67 -11.14
C PHE A 46 -10.73 4.19 -11.06
N THR A 47 -10.03 4.89 -10.16
CA THR A 47 -10.26 6.33 -9.89
C THR A 47 -9.10 7.22 -10.35
N LEU A 48 -7.83 6.82 -10.07
CA LEU A 48 -6.67 7.69 -10.33
C LEU A 48 -6.36 7.89 -11.80
N THR A 49 -6.63 6.91 -12.67
CA THR A 49 -6.35 7.01 -14.11
C THR A 49 -7.03 8.24 -14.71
N GLY A 50 -8.32 8.44 -14.45
CA GLY A 50 -9.05 9.60 -14.96
C GLY A 50 -8.60 10.91 -14.34
N ARG A 51 -8.41 10.92 -13.03
CA ARG A 51 -7.99 12.11 -12.29
C ARG A 51 -6.59 12.58 -12.69
N ALA A 52 -5.63 11.67 -12.81
CA ALA A 52 -4.26 11.99 -13.19
C ALA A 52 -4.18 12.40 -14.68
N ALA A 53 -4.97 11.77 -15.57
CA ALA A 53 -5.07 12.19 -16.96
C ALA A 53 -5.70 13.59 -17.08
N HIS A 54 -6.81 13.83 -16.38
CA HIS A 54 -7.52 15.11 -16.46
C HIS A 54 -6.67 16.30 -15.96
N ASN A 55 -6.04 16.17 -14.78
CA ASN A 55 -5.45 17.30 -14.06
C ASN A 55 -3.93 17.45 -14.24
N VAL A 56 -3.21 16.37 -14.63
CA VAL A 56 -1.75 16.34 -14.45
C VAL A 56 -1.00 15.98 -15.72
N ALA A 57 -1.36 14.89 -16.42
CA ALA A 57 -0.52 14.32 -17.48
C ALA A 57 -1.19 14.25 -18.86
N GLY A 58 -2.51 14.39 -18.97
CA GLY A 58 -3.22 14.15 -20.21
C GLY A 58 -3.08 12.70 -20.72
N PRO A 59 -3.08 12.46 -22.04
CA PRO A 59 -2.90 11.13 -22.60
C PRO A 59 -1.56 10.50 -22.24
N SER A 60 -0.52 11.30 -21.92
CA SER A 60 0.78 10.82 -21.50
C SER A 60 0.80 10.15 -20.11
N ILE A 61 -0.34 10.06 -19.43
CA ILE A 61 -0.52 9.30 -18.18
C ILE A 61 -0.04 7.83 -18.32
N VAL A 62 -0.10 7.28 -19.52
CA VAL A 62 0.46 5.93 -19.80
C VAL A 62 1.96 5.88 -19.50
N ILE A 63 2.71 6.92 -19.87
CA ILE A 63 4.14 7.04 -19.55
C ILE A 63 4.32 7.16 -18.04
N SER A 64 3.44 7.90 -17.37
CA SER A 64 3.46 8.01 -15.90
C SER A 64 3.29 6.64 -15.22
N PHE A 65 2.38 5.79 -15.71
CA PHE A 65 2.24 4.41 -15.23
C PHE A 65 3.51 3.58 -15.48
N VAL A 66 4.16 3.73 -16.62
CA VAL A 66 5.44 3.05 -16.91
C VAL A 66 6.54 3.51 -15.96
N VAL A 67 6.66 4.83 -15.72
CA VAL A 67 7.65 5.40 -14.79
C VAL A 67 7.40 4.88 -13.36
N ALA A 68 6.15 4.90 -12.89
CA ALA A 68 5.78 4.36 -11.59
C ALA A 68 6.05 2.86 -11.50
N ALA A 69 5.77 2.10 -12.58
CA ALA A 69 6.06 0.67 -12.64
C ALA A 69 7.56 0.37 -12.55
N ILE A 70 8.42 1.16 -13.21
CA ILE A 70 9.88 1.03 -13.10
C ILE A 70 10.32 1.27 -11.65
N CYS A 71 9.82 2.32 -11.02
CA CYS A 71 10.09 2.61 -9.61
C CYS A 71 9.71 1.41 -8.73
N CYS A 72 8.46 0.92 -8.87
CA CYS A 72 7.97 -0.23 -8.14
C CYS A 72 8.75 -1.52 -8.44
N ALA A 73 9.16 -1.77 -9.69
CA ALA A 73 9.92 -2.95 -10.06
C ALA A 73 11.30 -2.98 -9.40
N LEU A 74 11.98 -1.84 -9.32
CA LEU A 74 13.26 -1.73 -8.62
C LEU A 74 13.11 -2.00 -7.11
N ALA A 75 12.08 -1.43 -6.49
CA ALA A 75 11.76 -1.67 -5.09
C ALA A 75 11.31 -3.12 -4.85
N ALA A 76 10.46 -3.67 -5.72
CA ALA A 76 9.97 -5.05 -5.64
C ALA A 76 11.10 -6.08 -5.68
N MET A 77 12.15 -5.85 -6.47
CA MET A 77 13.35 -6.71 -6.45
C MET A 77 14.07 -6.66 -5.09
N CYS A 78 14.15 -5.48 -4.46
CA CYS A 78 14.72 -5.36 -3.12
C CYS A 78 13.86 -6.09 -2.07
N TYR A 79 12.54 -5.95 -2.15
CA TYR A 79 11.59 -6.70 -1.32
C TYR A 79 11.70 -8.22 -1.53
N ALA A 80 11.83 -8.66 -2.78
CA ALA A 80 11.97 -10.08 -3.12
C ALA A 80 13.23 -10.70 -2.51
N GLU A 81 14.36 -9.97 -2.47
CA GLU A 81 15.57 -10.44 -1.81
C GLU A 81 15.34 -10.57 -0.30
N PHE A 82 14.73 -9.58 0.35
CA PHE A 82 14.41 -9.67 1.77
C PHE A 82 13.44 -10.81 2.07
N ALA A 83 12.33 -10.89 1.35
CA ALA A 83 11.30 -11.90 1.56
C ALA A 83 11.85 -13.33 1.38
N SER A 84 12.78 -13.53 0.44
CA SER A 84 13.45 -14.82 0.25
C SER A 84 14.52 -15.14 1.30
N THR A 85 15.10 -14.11 1.95
CA THR A 85 16.17 -14.26 2.93
C THR A 85 15.61 -14.37 4.35
N VAL A 86 14.54 -13.64 4.65
CA VAL A 86 13.87 -13.56 5.96
C VAL A 86 12.38 -13.86 5.75
N PRO A 87 12.00 -15.14 5.56
CA PRO A 87 10.62 -15.52 5.21
C PRO A 87 9.70 -15.51 6.45
N VAL A 88 9.51 -14.34 7.04
CA VAL A 88 8.68 -14.08 8.22
C VAL A 88 7.61 -13.07 7.86
N SER A 89 6.39 -13.22 8.38
CA SER A 89 5.32 -12.24 8.22
C SER A 89 5.68 -10.91 8.88
N GLY A 90 5.24 -9.80 8.29
CA GLY A 90 5.53 -8.45 8.80
C GLY A 90 6.18 -7.54 7.77
N SER A 91 6.44 -8.04 6.53
CA SER A 91 6.93 -7.23 5.41
C SER A 91 8.16 -6.39 5.78
N ALA A 92 8.25 -5.16 5.26
CA ALA A 92 9.35 -4.24 5.47
C ALA A 92 9.70 -3.97 6.94
N TYR A 93 8.71 -4.03 7.84
CA TYR A 93 8.94 -3.88 9.29
C TYR A 93 9.91 -4.93 9.82
N THR A 94 9.63 -6.21 9.59
CA THR A 94 10.48 -7.31 10.06
C THR A 94 11.85 -7.31 9.38
N PHE A 95 11.88 -7.01 8.07
CA PHE A 95 13.13 -6.92 7.31
C PHE A 95 14.06 -5.85 7.86
N SER A 96 13.50 -4.69 8.22
CA SER A 96 14.27 -3.59 8.78
C SER A 96 14.73 -3.85 10.20
N TYR A 97 13.95 -4.59 10.98
CA TYR A 97 14.34 -5.00 12.31
C TYR A 97 15.58 -5.91 12.29
N ALA A 98 15.65 -6.80 11.30
CA ALA A 98 16.79 -7.69 11.11
C ALA A 98 18.03 -7.02 10.49
N SER A 99 17.85 -5.98 9.66
CA SER A 99 18.93 -5.38 8.86
C SER A 99 19.46 -4.06 9.41
N LEU A 100 18.56 -3.11 9.64
CA LEU A 100 18.87 -1.72 10.00
C LEU A 100 18.81 -1.48 11.51
N GLY A 101 17.93 -2.19 12.21
CA GLY A 101 17.73 -2.11 13.64
C GLY A 101 16.38 -1.52 14.05
N GLU A 102 16.13 -1.50 15.36
CA GLU A 102 14.83 -1.23 15.98
C GLU A 102 14.22 0.12 15.59
N ILE A 103 15.02 1.19 15.54
CA ILE A 103 14.49 2.52 15.18
C ILE A 103 14.00 2.56 13.73
N PHE A 104 14.69 1.92 12.81
CA PHE A 104 14.26 1.85 11.41
C PHE A 104 13.05 0.94 11.23
N ALA A 105 13.00 -0.17 11.96
CA ALA A 105 11.80 -1.01 12.02
C ALA A 105 10.59 -0.22 12.56
N TRP A 106 10.79 0.58 13.60
CA TRP A 106 9.75 1.45 14.13
C TRP A 106 9.25 2.45 13.09
N ILE A 107 10.17 3.17 12.40
CA ILE A 107 9.78 4.13 11.35
C ILE A 107 8.93 3.43 10.28
N ILE A 108 9.42 2.31 9.75
CA ILE A 108 8.70 1.57 8.70
C ILE A 108 7.37 1.03 9.22
N GLY A 109 7.31 0.46 10.42
CA GLY A 109 6.06 0.01 11.01
C GLY A 109 5.06 1.15 11.20
N TRP A 110 5.53 2.32 11.61
CA TRP A 110 4.74 3.53 11.75
C TRP A 110 4.21 4.06 10.41
N ASP A 111 5.04 4.00 9.36
CA ASP A 111 4.66 4.38 8.00
C ASP A 111 3.69 3.37 7.37
N LEU A 112 3.87 2.07 7.59
CA LEU A 112 2.94 1.04 7.13
C LEU A 112 1.56 1.15 7.80
N ILE A 113 1.50 1.57 9.07
CA ILE A 113 0.20 1.89 9.72
C ILE A 113 -0.48 3.03 8.96
N LEU A 114 0.24 4.10 8.67
CA LEU A 114 -0.29 5.22 7.87
C LEU A 114 -0.78 4.75 6.51
N GLU A 115 0.05 4.01 5.79
CA GLU A 115 -0.25 3.47 4.46
C GLU A 115 -1.55 2.66 4.46
N MET A 116 -1.68 1.70 5.37
CA MET A 116 -2.86 0.84 5.41
C MET A 116 -4.13 1.57 5.83
N PHE A 117 -4.04 2.53 6.77
CA PHE A 117 -5.17 3.34 7.21
C PHE A 117 -5.66 4.26 6.10
N LEU A 118 -4.75 5.02 5.52
CA LEU A 118 -5.09 5.97 4.48
C LEU A 118 -5.43 5.26 3.17
N GLY A 119 -4.74 4.17 2.85
CA GLY A 119 -5.04 3.32 1.71
C GLY A 119 -6.47 2.76 1.76
N ALA A 120 -6.88 2.21 2.92
CA ALA A 120 -8.25 1.75 3.13
C ALA A 120 -9.26 2.91 2.98
N SER A 121 -8.92 4.11 3.45
CA SER A 121 -9.77 5.30 3.34
C SER A 121 -9.93 5.75 1.88
N VAL A 122 -8.84 5.81 1.11
CA VAL A 122 -8.87 6.14 -0.34
C VAL A 122 -9.72 5.14 -1.12
N VAL A 123 -9.52 3.85 -0.84
CA VAL A 123 -10.29 2.80 -1.53
C VAL A 123 -11.77 2.86 -1.15
N ALA A 124 -12.11 3.17 0.11
CA ALA A 124 -13.48 3.34 0.55
C ALA A 124 -14.16 4.54 -0.13
N GLN A 125 -13.45 5.65 -0.32
CA GLN A 125 -13.96 6.81 -1.09
C GLN A 125 -14.13 6.47 -2.57
N GLY A 126 -13.17 5.76 -3.18
CA GLY A 126 -13.32 5.25 -4.55
C GLY A 126 -14.54 4.33 -4.69
N TRP A 127 -14.77 3.47 -3.71
CA TRP A 127 -15.98 2.64 -3.63
C TRP A 127 -17.26 3.48 -3.58
N SER A 128 -17.27 4.54 -2.76
CA SER A 128 -18.40 5.47 -2.65
C SER A 128 -18.69 6.18 -3.97
N ALA A 129 -17.64 6.61 -4.70
CA ALA A 129 -17.79 7.24 -6.01
C ALA A 129 -18.48 6.30 -7.02
N TYR A 130 -18.03 5.03 -7.11
CA TYR A 130 -18.64 4.04 -8.00
C TYR A 130 -20.04 3.62 -7.55
N LEU A 131 -20.28 3.54 -6.24
CA LEU A 131 -21.63 3.32 -5.70
C LEU A 131 -22.57 4.45 -6.12
N GLY A 132 -22.13 5.71 -6.05
CA GLY A 132 -22.89 6.86 -6.50
C GLY A 132 -23.32 6.75 -7.96
N VAL A 133 -22.39 6.41 -8.85
CA VAL A 133 -22.69 6.19 -10.28
C VAL A 133 -23.65 5.02 -10.48
N PHE A 134 -23.45 3.92 -9.75
CA PHE A 134 -24.35 2.76 -9.83
C PHE A 134 -25.77 3.11 -9.38
N LEU A 135 -25.92 3.79 -8.25
CA LEU A 135 -27.23 4.20 -7.69
C LEU A 135 -27.94 5.18 -8.62
N GLU A 136 -27.23 6.15 -9.20
CA GLU A 136 -27.82 7.09 -10.17
C GLU A 136 -28.42 6.36 -11.38
N LYS A 137 -27.74 5.32 -11.89
CA LYS A 137 -28.23 4.53 -13.03
C LYS A 137 -29.49 3.72 -12.72
N ILE A 138 -29.75 3.39 -11.46
CA ILE A 138 -30.97 2.72 -11.01
C ILE A 138 -32.02 3.70 -10.46
N GLY A 139 -31.79 5.01 -10.62
CA GLY A 139 -32.75 6.07 -10.25
C GLY A 139 -32.66 6.56 -8.80
N VAL A 140 -31.62 6.18 -8.06
CA VAL A 140 -31.36 6.65 -6.69
C VAL A 140 -30.26 7.69 -6.68
N VAL A 141 -30.59 8.94 -6.37
CA VAL A 141 -29.62 10.04 -6.27
C VAL A 141 -29.34 10.34 -4.81
N LEU A 142 -28.07 10.21 -4.42
CA LEU A 142 -27.63 10.56 -3.06
C LEU A 142 -27.52 12.10 -2.94
N PRO A 143 -27.90 12.68 -1.77
CA PRO A 143 -27.69 14.09 -1.52
C PRO A 143 -26.20 14.45 -1.60
N PRO A 144 -25.83 15.56 -2.31
CA PRO A 144 -24.42 15.93 -2.50
C PRO A 144 -23.62 16.11 -1.20
N VAL A 145 -24.29 16.50 -0.10
CA VAL A 145 -23.67 16.76 1.20
C VAL A 145 -23.09 15.49 1.83
N ILE A 146 -23.72 14.33 1.57
CA ILE A 146 -23.36 13.03 2.19
C ILE A 146 -22.82 12.01 1.19
N SER A 147 -22.50 12.44 -0.03
CA SER A 147 -21.95 11.61 -1.10
C SER A 147 -20.45 11.84 -1.26
N TYR A 148 -19.79 11.08 -2.13
CA TYR A 148 -18.41 11.28 -2.52
C TYR A 148 -18.12 12.73 -2.93
N GLY A 149 -17.11 13.34 -2.31
CA GLY A 149 -16.74 14.74 -2.54
C GLY A 149 -17.67 15.75 -1.87
N GLY A 150 -18.63 15.32 -1.05
CA GLY A 150 -19.46 16.16 -0.20
C GLY A 150 -18.77 16.54 1.11
N LEU A 151 -19.55 17.11 2.05
CA LEU A 151 -19.04 17.48 3.37
C LEU A 151 -18.64 16.24 4.19
N VAL A 152 -19.42 15.16 4.05
CA VAL A 152 -19.19 13.86 4.72
C VAL A 152 -19.47 12.76 3.71
N ASP A 153 -18.51 11.87 3.47
CA ASP A 153 -18.72 10.68 2.64
C ASP A 153 -19.34 9.55 3.47
N LEU A 154 -20.67 9.60 3.62
CA LEU A 154 -21.42 8.64 4.42
C LEU A 154 -21.34 7.20 3.90
N PRO A 155 -21.44 6.93 2.57
CA PRO A 155 -21.26 5.58 2.03
C PRO A 155 -19.91 4.97 2.38
N ALA A 156 -18.81 5.75 2.31
CA ALA A 156 -17.48 5.27 2.69
C ALA A 156 -17.40 4.92 4.18
N ILE A 157 -17.97 5.76 5.06
CA ILE A 157 -18.06 5.48 6.50
C ILE A 157 -18.82 4.18 6.75
N LEU A 158 -20.00 4.00 6.14
CA LEU A 158 -20.84 2.81 6.34
C LEU A 158 -20.13 1.54 5.87
N LEU A 159 -19.45 1.59 4.71
CA LEU A 159 -18.65 0.47 4.23
C LEU A 159 -17.60 0.05 5.27
N VAL A 160 -16.80 1.02 5.74
CA VAL A 160 -15.72 0.76 6.71
C VAL A 160 -16.26 0.20 8.01
N VAL A 161 -17.37 0.73 8.52
CA VAL A 161 -18.00 0.25 9.78
C VAL A 161 -18.52 -1.18 9.62
N VAL A 162 -19.18 -1.48 8.50
CA VAL A 162 -19.67 -2.85 8.21
C VAL A 162 -18.49 -3.81 8.11
N LEU A 163 -17.46 -3.47 7.35
CA LEU A 163 -16.27 -4.32 7.19
C LEU A 163 -15.50 -4.47 8.51
N GLY A 164 -15.37 -3.41 9.29
CA GLY A 164 -14.76 -3.47 10.63
C GLY A 164 -15.50 -4.41 11.57
N GLY A 165 -16.85 -4.40 11.52
CA GLY A 165 -17.67 -5.38 12.22
C GLY A 165 -17.39 -6.82 11.79
N LEU A 166 -17.28 -7.07 10.49
CA LEU A 166 -16.95 -8.39 9.93
C LEU A 166 -15.55 -8.86 10.35
N VAL A 167 -14.55 -7.96 10.32
CA VAL A 167 -13.19 -8.26 10.80
C VAL A 167 -13.18 -8.57 12.29
N THR A 168 -13.96 -7.85 13.09
CA THR A 168 -14.08 -8.08 14.55
C THR A 168 -14.65 -9.47 14.85
N ILE A 169 -15.66 -9.91 14.09
CA ILE A 169 -16.26 -11.24 14.23
C ILE A 169 -15.32 -12.34 13.70
N GLY A 170 -14.27 -11.96 12.99
CA GLY A 170 -13.27 -12.92 12.48
C GLY A 170 -13.73 -13.67 11.24
N ILE A 171 -14.52 -13.03 10.39
CA ILE A 171 -14.87 -13.60 9.10
C ILE A 171 -13.57 -13.66 8.26
N LYS A 172 -13.11 -14.88 8.08
CA LYS A 172 -12.01 -15.17 7.15
C LYS A 172 -12.60 -15.30 5.77
N GLU A 173 -12.15 -14.49 4.83
CA GLU A 173 -12.48 -14.73 3.43
C GLU A 173 -12.03 -16.15 3.06
N SER A 174 -12.96 -16.93 2.54
CA SER A 174 -12.59 -18.20 1.94
C SER A 174 -11.69 -17.92 0.73
N LEU A 175 -10.60 -18.67 0.58
CA LEU A 175 -9.75 -18.61 -0.63
C LEU A 175 -10.58 -18.62 -1.93
N ARG A 176 -11.70 -19.33 -1.94
CA ARG A 176 -12.61 -19.38 -3.10
C ARG A 176 -13.34 -18.06 -3.34
N VAL A 177 -13.79 -17.39 -2.27
CA VAL A 177 -14.46 -16.08 -2.37
C VAL A 177 -13.48 -15.04 -2.85
N ASN A 178 -12.27 -15.00 -2.27
CA ASN A 178 -11.22 -14.10 -2.72
C ASN A 178 -10.86 -14.34 -4.19
N LEU A 179 -10.67 -15.59 -4.61
CA LEU A 179 -10.40 -15.93 -6.00
C LEU A 179 -11.53 -15.48 -6.95
N ALA A 180 -12.79 -15.67 -6.57
CA ALA A 180 -13.94 -15.24 -7.36
C ALA A 180 -13.98 -13.70 -7.51
N LEU A 181 -13.67 -12.96 -6.44
CA LEU A 181 -13.66 -11.50 -6.46
C LEU A 181 -12.45 -10.94 -7.23
N VAL A 182 -11.29 -11.59 -7.17
CA VAL A 182 -10.14 -11.26 -8.02
C VAL A 182 -10.46 -11.54 -9.50
N ALA A 183 -11.10 -12.67 -9.79
CA ALA A 183 -11.54 -12.98 -11.16
C ALA A 183 -12.57 -11.95 -11.68
N LEU A 184 -13.48 -11.48 -10.83
CA LEU A 184 -14.43 -10.42 -11.16
C LEU A 184 -13.70 -9.10 -11.48
N LYS A 185 -12.72 -8.70 -10.67
CA LYS A 185 -11.92 -7.48 -10.94
C LYS A 185 -11.18 -7.56 -12.28
N LEU A 186 -10.50 -8.68 -12.52
CA LEU A 186 -9.82 -8.93 -13.78
C LEU A 186 -10.79 -8.91 -14.95
N PHE A 187 -11.96 -9.54 -14.81
CA PHE A 187 -13.01 -9.50 -15.82
C PHE A 187 -13.43 -8.06 -16.14
N ILE A 188 -13.69 -7.22 -15.13
CA ILE A 188 -14.07 -5.82 -15.33
C ILE A 188 -12.97 -5.03 -16.02
N VAL A 189 -11.71 -5.19 -15.58
CA VAL A 189 -10.57 -4.49 -16.21
C VAL A 189 -10.40 -4.93 -17.67
N LEU A 190 -10.44 -6.22 -17.95
CA LEU A 190 -10.37 -6.76 -19.30
C LEU A 190 -11.58 -6.34 -20.14
N PHE A 191 -12.78 -6.29 -19.54
CA PHE A 191 -13.98 -5.81 -20.21
C PHE A 191 -13.84 -4.34 -20.63
N VAL A 192 -13.31 -3.46 -19.75
CA VAL A 192 -13.01 -2.06 -20.07
C VAL A 192 -12.04 -1.96 -21.24
N ILE A 193 -10.98 -2.76 -21.24
CA ILE A 193 -9.98 -2.75 -22.33
C ILE A 193 -10.63 -3.21 -23.64
N VAL A 194 -11.22 -4.40 -23.66
CA VAL A 194 -11.74 -5.02 -24.90
C VAL A 194 -12.92 -4.26 -25.47
N ALA A 195 -13.89 -3.91 -24.63
CA ALA A 195 -15.05 -3.16 -25.08
C ALA A 195 -14.70 -1.69 -25.42
N GLY A 196 -13.77 -1.09 -24.68
CA GLY A 196 -13.37 0.30 -24.89
C GLY A 196 -12.59 0.54 -26.17
N ILE A 197 -11.86 -0.47 -26.70
CA ILE A 197 -11.13 -0.36 -27.98
C ILE A 197 -12.06 0.12 -29.11
N GLY A 198 -13.32 -0.32 -29.12
CA GLY A 198 -14.29 0.07 -30.15
C GLY A 198 -14.72 1.55 -30.11
N PHE A 199 -14.42 2.25 -29.03
CA PHE A 199 -14.78 3.66 -28.83
C PHE A 199 -13.57 4.60 -28.89
N ILE A 200 -12.37 4.09 -29.18
CA ILE A 200 -11.16 4.92 -29.27
C ILE A 200 -11.24 5.85 -30.48
N ASN A 201 -11.04 7.15 -30.21
CA ASN A 201 -10.83 8.16 -31.22
C ASN A 201 -9.34 8.57 -31.19
N PRO A 202 -8.54 8.26 -32.23
CA PRO A 202 -7.12 8.62 -32.28
C PRO A 202 -6.81 10.11 -32.11
N ALA A 203 -7.78 10.99 -32.43
CA ALA A 203 -7.62 12.43 -32.22
C ALA A 203 -7.46 12.81 -30.74
N ASN A 204 -8.00 12.01 -29.82
CA ASN A 204 -7.87 12.24 -28.38
C ASN A 204 -6.42 12.08 -27.84
N TYR A 205 -5.54 11.46 -28.64
CA TYR A 205 -4.12 11.36 -28.31
C TYR A 205 -3.28 12.53 -28.84
N SER A 206 -3.89 13.54 -29.46
CA SER A 206 -3.14 14.66 -30.02
C SER A 206 -3.49 15.97 -29.30
N PRO A 207 -2.50 16.62 -28.65
CA PRO A 207 -1.12 16.16 -28.45
C PRO A 207 -1.00 15.05 -27.38
N PHE A 208 -0.18 14.02 -27.63
CA PHE A 208 0.00 12.92 -26.67
C PHE A 208 0.63 13.38 -25.36
N VAL A 209 1.61 14.27 -25.45
CA VAL A 209 2.14 15.02 -24.30
C VAL A 209 1.62 16.45 -24.45
N PRO A 210 0.57 16.86 -23.72
CA PRO A 210 0.06 18.23 -23.79
C PRO A 210 1.16 19.23 -23.42
N PRO A 211 1.18 20.43 -24.00
CA PRO A 211 2.16 21.45 -23.65
C PRO A 211 2.02 21.83 -22.17
N THR A 212 3.15 22.13 -21.54
CA THR A 212 3.16 22.63 -20.17
C THR A 212 2.31 23.86 -20.02
N ALA A 213 1.34 23.84 -19.11
CA ALA A 213 0.43 24.93 -18.85
C ALA A 213 0.54 25.39 -17.38
N PRO A 214 0.43 26.69 -17.10
CA PRO A 214 0.28 27.17 -15.73
C PRO A 214 -0.96 26.53 -15.08
N THR A 215 -0.87 26.21 -13.81
CA THR A 215 -2.02 25.67 -13.05
C THR A 215 -2.23 26.48 -11.78
N GLU A 216 -3.48 26.84 -11.51
CA GLU A 216 -3.87 27.43 -10.24
C GLU A 216 -4.21 26.37 -9.18
N ALA A 217 -4.37 25.13 -9.61
CA ALA A 217 -4.74 24.01 -8.73
C ALA A 217 -3.63 23.61 -7.75
N ALA A 218 -2.38 24.03 -8.01
CA ALA A 218 -1.22 23.68 -7.19
C ALA A 218 -0.35 24.92 -6.94
N THR A 219 -0.80 25.83 -6.08
CA THR A 219 -0.08 27.07 -5.74
C THR A 219 0.39 27.08 -4.28
N GLY A 220 1.51 27.73 -4.01
CA GLY A 220 2.06 27.85 -2.66
C GLY A 220 2.41 26.47 -2.04
N TRP A 221 1.75 26.10 -0.95
CA TRP A 221 2.04 24.86 -0.23
C TRP A 221 1.52 23.59 -0.93
N THR A 222 0.59 23.73 -1.87
CA THR A 222 0.05 22.58 -2.63
C THR A 222 0.87 22.25 -3.88
N GLN A 223 1.89 23.05 -4.23
CA GLN A 223 2.77 22.75 -5.36
C GLN A 223 3.78 21.64 -5.01
N PRO A 224 4.27 20.89 -6.03
CA PRO A 224 5.33 19.89 -5.83
C PRO A 224 6.56 20.49 -5.15
N LEU A 225 7.14 19.79 -4.18
CA LEU A 225 8.31 20.25 -3.43
C LEU A 225 9.48 20.61 -4.36
N LEU A 226 9.70 19.85 -5.42
CA LEU A 226 10.76 20.11 -6.39
C LEU A 226 10.56 21.50 -7.07
N GLN A 227 9.35 21.83 -7.49
CA GLN A 227 9.03 23.12 -8.09
C GLN A 227 9.18 24.27 -7.08
N PHE A 228 8.72 24.03 -5.84
CA PHE A 228 8.89 25.00 -4.75
C PHE A 228 10.36 25.32 -4.49
N LEU A 229 11.22 24.30 -4.39
CA LEU A 229 12.66 24.46 -4.11
C LEU A 229 13.41 25.14 -5.28
N THR A 230 12.98 24.90 -6.51
CA THR A 230 13.60 25.50 -7.71
C THR A 230 13.06 26.89 -8.05
N GLY A 231 12.04 27.37 -7.31
CA GLY A 231 11.39 28.65 -7.59
C GLY A 231 10.56 28.63 -8.88
N GLY A 232 10.20 27.43 -9.39
CA GLY A 232 9.41 27.26 -10.60
C GLY A 232 7.95 27.63 -10.36
N ALA A 233 7.29 28.20 -11.40
CA ALA A 233 5.85 28.41 -11.37
C ALA A 233 5.12 27.05 -11.36
N PRO A 234 3.97 26.94 -10.68
CA PRO A 234 3.16 25.73 -10.71
C PRO A 234 2.69 25.42 -12.13
N THR A 235 3.02 24.24 -12.62
CA THR A 235 2.67 23.82 -13.99
C THR A 235 2.09 22.41 -13.97
N ALA A 236 1.11 22.18 -14.84
CA ALA A 236 0.59 20.87 -15.20
C ALA A 236 1.05 20.49 -16.61
N PHE A 237 0.92 19.21 -16.94
CA PHE A 237 1.26 18.65 -18.24
C PHE A 237 2.76 18.74 -18.61
N GLY A 238 3.10 18.47 -19.85
CA GLY A 238 4.47 18.38 -20.30
C GLY A 238 5.25 17.25 -19.61
N ILE A 239 6.58 17.33 -19.67
CA ILE A 239 7.47 16.34 -19.03
C ILE A 239 7.31 16.37 -17.51
N GLY A 240 7.16 17.57 -16.92
CA GLY A 240 6.91 17.69 -15.47
C GLY A 240 5.62 17.01 -15.05
N GLY A 241 4.57 17.12 -15.85
CA GLY A 241 3.30 16.45 -15.63
C GLY A 241 3.40 14.91 -15.68
N ILE A 242 4.29 14.35 -16.50
CA ILE A 242 4.54 12.90 -16.53
C ILE A 242 5.09 12.41 -15.18
N PHE A 243 6.08 13.12 -14.61
CA PHE A 243 6.66 12.71 -13.32
C PHE A 243 5.73 13.01 -12.14
N ALA A 244 5.01 14.12 -12.15
CA ALA A 244 3.98 14.40 -11.16
C ALA A 244 2.84 13.38 -11.25
N GLY A 245 2.43 13.02 -12.47
CA GLY A 245 1.49 11.93 -12.72
C GLY A 245 2.02 10.58 -12.20
N ALA A 246 3.30 10.28 -12.42
CA ALA A 246 3.91 9.06 -11.90
C ALA A 246 3.90 9.00 -10.37
N ALA A 247 4.19 10.12 -9.70
CA ALA A 247 4.12 10.22 -8.25
C ALA A 247 2.68 10.02 -7.73
N LEU A 248 1.67 10.47 -8.49
CA LEU A 248 0.27 10.29 -8.14
C LEU A 248 -0.21 8.85 -8.39
N VAL A 249 0.03 8.30 -9.62
CA VAL A 249 -0.43 6.94 -9.96
C VAL A 249 0.42 5.83 -9.32
N PHE A 250 1.51 6.18 -8.64
CA PHE A 250 2.28 5.23 -7.83
C PHE A 250 1.38 4.48 -6.84
N PHE A 251 0.36 5.16 -6.28
CA PHE A 251 -0.66 4.56 -5.43
C PHE A 251 -1.29 3.30 -6.06
N ALA A 252 -1.46 3.28 -7.38
CA ALA A 252 -2.09 2.16 -8.08
C ALA A 252 -1.27 0.86 -7.98
N TYR A 253 0.01 0.95 -7.68
CA TYR A 253 0.90 -0.20 -7.53
C TYR A 253 1.08 -0.67 -6.09
N ILE A 254 0.61 0.10 -5.12
CA ILE A 254 0.70 -0.28 -3.70
C ILE A 254 -0.08 -1.57 -3.47
N GLY A 255 0.52 -2.48 -2.70
CA GLY A 255 -0.06 -3.78 -2.37
C GLY A 255 0.76 -4.98 -2.84
N PHE A 256 1.73 -4.84 -3.74
CA PHE A 256 2.63 -5.95 -4.09
C PHE A 256 3.51 -6.36 -2.90
N ASP A 257 3.84 -5.44 -2.01
CA ASP A 257 4.59 -5.65 -0.78
C ASP A 257 3.78 -6.42 0.27
N VAL A 258 2.44 -6.33 0.21
CA VAL A 258 1.53 -7.12 1.05
C VAL A 258 1.70 -8.63 0.79
N VAL A 259 2.11 -9.03 -0.43
CA VAL A 259 2.46 -10.42 -0.73
C VAL A 259 3.55 -10.95 0.21
N ALA A 260 4.51 -10.10 0.60
CA ALA A 260 5.55 -10.49 1.53
C ALA A 260 5.03 -10.82 2.95
N THR A 261 3.85 -10.30 3.32
CA THR A 261 3.23 -10.60 4.63
C THR A 261 2.70 -12.03 4.71
N THR A 262 2.52 -12.73 3.59
CA THR A 262 2.04 -14.12 3.53
C THR A 262 3.17 -15.16 3.55
N ALA A 263 4.38 -14.75 3.90
CA ALA A 263 5.57 -15.61 3.88
C ALA A 263 5.41 -16.90 4.68
N GLU A 264 4.79 -16.83 5.85
CA GLU A 264 4.58 -17.98 6.75
C GLU A 264 3.52 -18.96 6.22
N GLU A 265 2.63 -18.53 5.33
CA GLU A 265 1.60 -19.37 4.70
C GLU A 265 2.08 -19.97 3.36
N THR A 266 3.27 -19.58 2.89
CA THR A 266 3.83 -19.97 1.59
C THR A 266 4.54 -21.32 1.68
N LYS A 267 4.31 -22.20 0.66
CA LYS A 267 4.94 -23.54 0.61
C LYS A 267 6.45 -23.46 0.49
N ASN A 268 6.94 -22.69 -0.46
CA ASN A 268 8.37 -22.48 -0.73
C ASN A 268 8.67 -20.98 -0.73
N PRO A 269 8.70 -20.30 0.43
CA PRO A 269 8.75 -18.84 0.49
C PRO A 269 9.96 -18.25 -0.21
N GLN A 270 11.10 -18.93 -0.16
CA GLN A 270 12.34 -18.48 -0.79
C GLN A 270 12.26 -18.35 -2.32
N ARG A 271 11.39 -19.13 -2.97
CA ARG A 271 11.17 -19.12 -4.43
C ARG A 271 9.86 -18.42 -4.79
N ASP A 272 8.80 -18.74 -4.09
CA ASP A 272 7.44 -18.39 -4.49
C ASP A 272 7.11 -16.93 -4.20
N LEU A 273 7.67 -16.33 -3.12
CA LEU A 273 7.49 -14.92 -2.81
C LEU A 273 8.07 -13.99 -3.89
N PRO A 274 9.35 -14.13 -4.31
CA PRO A 274 9.88 -13.33 -5.42
C PRO A 274 9.04 -13.43 -6.70
N ILE A 275 8.58 -14.64 -7.04
CA ILE A 275 7.74 -14.84 -8.22
C ILE A 275 6.41 -14.13 -8.07
N GLY A 276 5.73 -14.30 -6.93
CA GLY A 276 4.45 -13.67 -6.64
C GLY A 276 4.51 -12.14 -6.70
N ILE A 277 5.53 -11.54 -6.08
CA ILE A 277 5.74 -10.09 -6.06
C ILE A 277 5.98 -9.54 -7.47
N ILE A 278 6.93 -10.12 -8.21
CA ILE A 278 7.31 -9.61 -9.53
C ILE A 278 6.21 -9.87 -10.57
N ALA A 279 5.60 -11.06 -10.55
CA ALA A 279 4.55 -11.40 -11.51
C ALA A 279 3.28 -10.56 -11.32
N SER A 280 2.84 -10.34 -10.08
CA SER A 280 1.68 -9.48 -9.81
C SER A 280 1.91 -8.05 -10.30
N LEU A 281 3.09 -7.49 -10.03
CA LEU A 281 3.45 -6.15 -10.50
C LEU A 281 3.48 -6.08 -12.04
N ALA A 282 4.08 -7.05 -12.72
CA ALA A 282 4.15 -7.07 -14.18
C ALA A 282 2.76 -7.16 -14.83
N ILE A 283 1.89 -8.04 -14.33
CA ILE A 283 0.51 -8.18 -14.81
C ILE A 283 -0.26 -6.87 -14.61
N CYS A 284 -0.19 -6.27 -13.43
CA CYS A 284 -0.88 -5.01 -13.15
C CYS A 284 -0.36 -3.87 -14.03
N THR A 285 0.95 -3.80 -14.28
CA THR A 285 1.53 -2.77 -15.16
C THR A 285 0.95 -2.84 -16.57
N VAL A 286 0.89 -4.04 -17.16
CA VAL A 286 0.32 -4.23 -18.50
C VAL A 286 -1.15 -3.81 -18.53
N LEU A 287 -1.93 -4.23 -17.54
CA LEU A 287 -3.34 -3.88 -17.45
C LEU A 287 -3.55 -2.38 -17.25
N TYR A 288 -2.75 -1.73 -16.42
CA TYR A 288 -2.88 -0.31 -16.13
C TYR A 288 -2.52 0.56 -17.34
N CYS A 289 -1.45 0.23 -18.05
CA CYS A 289 -1.10 0.91 -19.29
C CYS A 289 -2.18 0.72 -20.36
N ALA A 290 -2.75 -0.48 -20.49
CA ALA A 290 -3.82 -0.75 -21.44
C ALA A 290 -5.11 0.02 -21.09
N VAL A 291 -5.54 0.03 -19.84
CA VAL A 291 -6.71 0.80 -19.39
C VAL A 291 -6.49 2.31 -19.61
N ALA A 292 -5.31 2.82 -19.24
CA ALA A 292 -5.00 4.23 -19.41
C ALA A 292 -5.05 4.64 -20.89
N LEU A 293 -4.48 3.83 -21.80
CA LEU A 293 -4.59 4.05 -23.24
C LEU A 293 -6.05 4.07 -23.71
N VAL A 294 -6.83 3.05 -23.33
CA VAL A 294 -8.22 2.92 -23.77
C VAL A 294 -9.04 4.11 -23.27
N VAL A 295 -8.98 4.43 -21.99
CA VAL A 295 -9.81 5.49 -21.39
C VAL A 295 -9.47 6.86 -21.93
N THR A 296 -8.19 7.20 -22.10
CA THR A 296 -7.76 8.47 -22.70
C THR A 296 -8.00 8.54 -24.21
N GLY A 297 -8.12 7.38 -24.88
CA GLY A 297 -8.53 7.30 -26.27
C GLY A 297 -10.04 7.43 -26.47
N MET A 298 -10.85 6.96 -25.50
CA MET A 298 -12.31 7.04 -25.56
C MET A 298 -12.81 8.48 -25.35
N VAL A 299 -12.25 9.21 -24.39
CA VAL A 299 -12.71 10.53 -23.98
C VAL A 299 -11.54 11.51 -24.01
N PRO A 300 -11.70 12.74 -24.54
CA PRO A 300 -10.70 13.78 -24.39
C PRO A 300 -10.33 13.97 -22.92
N PHE A 301 -9.05 14.11 -22.62
CA PHE A 301 -8.55 14.11 -21.24
C PHE A 301 -9.14 15.23 -20.37
N ASP A 302 -9.46 16.39 -20.98
CA ASP A 302 -10.11 17.55 -20.36
C ASP A 302 -11.60 17.33 -20.03
N GLN A 303 -12.23 16.29 -20.60
CA GLN A 303 -13.62 15.90 -20.37
C GLN A 303 -13.75 14.60 -19.54
N LEU A 304 -12.63 14.01 -19.15
CA LEU A 304 -12.65 12.84 -18.28
C LEU A 304 -13.17 13.22 -16.89
N ASP A 305 -14.19 12.48 -16.42
CA ASP A 305 -14.67 12.63 -15.04
C ASP A 305 -13.66 12.03 -14.06
N PRO A 306 -13.12 12.83 -13.14
CA PRO A 306 -12.14 12.34 -12.18
C PRO A 306 -12.69 11.42 -11.10
N LYS A 307 -14.03 11.25 -10.97
CA LYS A 307 -14.66 10.48 -9.90
C LYS A 307 -14.71 8.97 -10.19
N ALA A 308 -15.26 8.61 -11.35
CA ALA A 308 -15.44 7.21 -11.76
C ALA A 308 -15.13 7.06 -13.25
N ALA A 309 -13.89 7.40 -13.62
CA ALA A 309 -13.48 7.58 -15.01
C ALA A 309 -13.79 6.39 -15.92
N LEU A 310 -13.59 5.14 -15.45
CA LEU A 310 -13.83 3.97 -16.27
C LEU A 310 -15.30 3.80 -16.63
N ALA A 311 -16.20 3.98 -15.67
CA ALA A 311 -17.64 3.87 -15.93
C ALA A 311 -18.15 5.05 -16.75
N ASN A 312 -17.71 6.26 -16.41
CA ASN A 312 -18.16 7.49 -17.08
C ASN A 312 -17.64 7.60 -18.52
N ALA A 313 -16.49 7.01 -18.87
CA ALA A 313 -16.03 6.91 -20.24
C ALA A 313 -17.04 6.16 -21.15
N PHE A 314 -17.65 5.08 -20.65
CA PHE A 314 -18.71 4.37 -21.40
C PHE A 314 -20.04 5.13 -21.39
N ALA A 315 -20.37 5.80 -20.29
CA ALA A 315 -21.56 6.66 -20.24
C ALA A 315 -21.48 7.83 -21.23
N PHE A 316 -20.29 8.40 -21.43
CA PHE A 316 -20.00 9.44 -22.42
C PHE A 316 -20.38 9.00 -23.86
N HIS A 317 -20.18 7.71 -24.17
CA HIS A 317 -20.59 7.11 -25.45
C HIS A 317 -22.02 6.57 -25.46
N GLY A 318 -22.86 6.93 -24.49
CA GLY A 318 -24.26 6.47 -24.39
C GLY A 318 -24.42 5.02 -23.95
N GLN A 319 -23.36 4.35 -23.50
CA GLN A 319 -23.36 2.95 -23.09
C GLN A 319 -23.69 2.78 -21.59
N ALA A 320 -24.91 3.18 -21.21
CA ALA A 320 -25.32 3.19 -19.80
C ALA A 320 -25.25 1.81 -19.12
N TRP A 321 -25.56 0.72 -19.83
CA TRP A 321 -25.50 -0.63 -19.26
C TRP A 321 -24.07 -1.09 -18.95
N MET A 322 -23.09 -0.70 -19.81
CA MET A 322 -21.68 -0.98 -19.58
C MET A 322 -21.17 -0.20 -18.37
N ALA A 323 -21.53 1.09 -18.26
CA ALA A 323 -21.20 1.91 -17.11
C ALA A 323 -21.78 1.33 -15.81
N THR A 324 -23.00 0.81 -15.84
CA THR A 324 -23.63 0.13 -14.69
C THR A 324 -22.88 -1.15 -14.30
N LEU A 325 -22.52 -1.98 -15.30
CA LEU A 325 -21.76 -3.22 -15.07
C LEU A 325 -20.39 -2.91 -14.46
N ILE A 326 -19.67 -1.94 -15.01
CA ILE A 326 -18.36 -1.53 -14.51
C ILE A 326 -18.48 -1.00 -13.09
N SER A 327 -19.48 -0.17 -12.81
CA SER A 327 -19.69 0.40 -11.46
C SER A 327 -20.02 -0.69 -10.44
N ALA A 328 -20.91 -1.63 -10.76
CA ALA A 328 -21.25 -2.76 -9.88
C ALA A 328 -20.03 -3.64 -9.60
N GLY A 329 -19.24 -3.94 -10.63
CA GLY A 329 -18.02 -4.73 -10.49
C GLY A 329 -16.93 -4.02 -9.71
N ALA A 330 -16.78 -2.69 -9.88
CA ALA A 330 -15.87 -1.87 -9.09
C ALA A 330 -16.28 -1.86 -7.60
N VAL A 331 -17.57 -1.66 -7.31
CA VAL A 331 -18.11 -1.70 -5.94
C VAL A 331 -17.77 -3.06 -5.27
N ALA A 332 -18.07 -4.17 -5.94
CA ALA A 332 -17.76 -5.50 -5.40
C ALA A 332 -16.25 -5.71 -5.23
N GLY A 333 -15.45 -5.27 -6.20
CA GLY A 333 -14.00 -5.43 -6.19
C GLY A 333 -13.30 -4.57 -5.13
N LEU A 334 -13.68 -3.31 -4.98
CA LEU A 334 -13.06 -2.39 -4.02
C LEU A 334 -13.39 -2.77 -2.57
N THR A 335 -14.56 -3.39 -2.31
CA THR A 335 -14.92 -3.91 -0.98
C THR A 335 -13.83 -4.82 -0.41
N THR A 336 -13.29 -5.72 -1.24
CA THR A 336 -12.26 -6.66 -0.78
C THR A 336 -10.93 -6.00 -0.50
N VAL A 337 -10.58 -4.96 -1.23
CA VAL A 337 -9.33 -4.22 -0.99
C VAL A 337 -9.40 -3.48 0.35
N VAL A 338 -10.52 -2.80 0.65
CA VAL A 338 -10.73 -2.16 1.96
C VAL A 338 -10.60 -3.20 3.08
N LEU A 339 -11.28 -4.34 2.93
CA LEU A 339 -11.21 -5.43 3.91
C LEU A 339 -9.78 -5.93 4.13
N THR A 340 -9.03 -6.19 3.05
CA THR A 340 -7.65 -6.67 3.11
C THR A 340 -6.72 -5.66 3.79
N LEU A 341 -6.86 -4.37 3.46
CA LEU A 341 -6.06 -3.31 4.09
C LEU A 341 -6.38 -3.15 5.58
N MET A 342 -7.66 -3.24 5.98
CA MET A 342 -8.05 -3.21 7.39
C MET A 342 -7.52 -4.41 8.17
N ILE A 343 -7.55 -5.61 7.59
CA ILE A 343 -6.96 -6.81 8.18
C ILE A 343 -5.44 -6.65 8.29
N GLY A 344 -4.79 -6.17 7.25
CA GLY A 344 -3.34 -5.89 7.23
C GLY A 344 -2.93 -4.92 8.33
N ALA A 345 -3.66 -3.81 8.48
CA ALA A 345 -3.43 -2.83 9.54
C ALA A 345 -3.55 -3.44 10.94
N THR A 346 -4.60 -4.25 11.17
CA THR A 346 -4.80 -4.90 12.48
C THR A 346 -3.68 -5.89 12.79
N ARG A 347 -3.22 -6.68 11.81
CA ARG A 347 -2.12 -7.64 11.97
C ARG A 347 -0.79 -6.95 12.23
N LEU A 348 -0.50 -5.86 11.52
CA LEU A 348 0.73 -5.09 11.70
C LEU A 348 0.80 -4.48 13.11
N ILE A 349 -0.27 -3.81 13.56
CA ILE A 349 -0.33 -3.23 14.91
C ILE A 349 -0.21 -4.34 15.97
N PHE A 350 -0.86 -5.49 15.75
CA PHE A 350 -0.74 -6.64 16.63
C PHE A 350 0.70 -7.15 16.72
N ALA A 351 1.42 -7.25 15.60
CA ALA A 351 2.82 -7.64 15.58
C ALA A 351 3.71 -6.64 16.33
N MET A 352 3.50 -5.33 16.13
CA MET A 352 4.23 -4.29 16.88
C MET A 352 3.93 -4.31 18.39
N CYS A 353 2.69 -4.66 18.79
CA CYS A 353 2.36 -4.89 20.20
C CYS A 353 3.07 -6.12 20.75
N ARG A 354 3.15 -7.20 19.97
CA ARG A 354 3.87 -8.43 20.35
C ARG A 354 5.36 -8.17 20.58
N ASP A 355 5.97 -7.31 19.79
CA ASP A 355 7.36 -6.86 19.98
C ASP A 355 7.50 -5.80 21.09
N ALA A 356 6.40 -5.49 21.81
CA ALA A 356 6.29 -4.49 22.87
C ALA A 356 6.71 -3.05 22.44
N LEU A 357 6.65 -2.78 21.14
CA LEU A 357 6.82 -1.43 20.59
C LEU A 357 5.54 -0.60 20.78
N LEU A 358 4.38 -1.24 20.83
CA LEU A 358 3.09 -0.63 21.18
C LEU A 358 2.52 -1.30 22.44
N PRO A 359 1.58 -0.64 23.16
CA PRO A 359 1.03 -1.18 24.40
C PRO A 359 0.34 -2.53 24.18
N MET A 360 0.75 -3.56 24.95
CA MET A 360 0.18 -4.91 24.90
C MET A 360 -1.32 -4.95 25.20
N ASN A 361 -1.85 -3.98 25.94
CA ASN A 361 -3.28 -3.86 26.22
C ASN A 361 -4.13 -3.68 24.96
N LEU A 362 -3.55 -3.16 23.87
CA LEU A 362 -4.22 -3.06 22.57
C LEU A 362 -4.39 -4.43 21.92
N ALA A 363 -3.45 -5.35 22.13
CA ALA A 363 -3.45 -6.68 21.54
C ALA A 363 -4.41 -7.68 22.20
N LYS A 364 -5.40 -7.21 22.98
CA LYS A 364 -6.40 -8.07 23.60
C LYS A 364 -7.17 -8.85 22.54
N VAL A 365 -7.15 -10.20 22.70
CA VAL A 365 -7.88 -11.11 21.82
C VAL A 365 -9.28 -11.36 22.38
N HIS A 366 -10.28 -11.32 21.51
CA HIS A 366 -11.67 -11.56 21.91
C HIS A 366 -11.87 -13.03 22.31
N PRO A 367 -12.48 -13.35 23.48
CA PRO A 367 -12.59 -14.73 23.98
C PRO A 367 -13.31 -15.68 23.01
N LYS A 368 -14.38 -15.22 22.34
CA LYS A 368 -15.19 -16.02 21.43
C LYS A 368 -14.63 -16.05 20.01
N TYR A 369 -14.28 -14.87 19.44
CA TYR A 369 -13.92 -14.76 18.04
C TYR A 369 -12.43 -14.96 17.75
N ARG A 370 -11.58 -14.94 18.78
CA ARG A 370 -10.13 -15.09 18.65
C ARG A 370 -9.46 -14.04 17.75
N THR A 371 -10.01 -12.83 17.72
CA THR A 371 -9.54 -11.68 16.92
C THR A 371 -9.04 -10.56 17.83
N PRO A 372 -8.10 -9.72 17.38
CA PRO A 372 -7.62 -8.55 18.14
C PRO A 372 -8.64 -7.40 18.09
N TRP A 373 -9.78 -7.58 18.75
CA TRP A 373 -10.97 -6.73 18.62
C TRP A 373 -10.72 -5.25 18.99
N VAL A 374 -9.87 -4.97 19.99
CA VAL A 374 -9.57 -3.59 20.40
C VAL A 374 -8.88 -2.83 19.26
N ILE A 375 -7.85 -3.45 18.67
CA ILE A 375 -7.14 -2.87 17.52
C ILE A 375 -8.11 -2.69 16.36
N THR A 376 -8.94 -3.70 16.07
CA THR A 376 -9.90 -3.66 14.96
C THR A 376 -10.88 -2.50 15.11
N ILE A 377 -11.40 -2.25 16.31
CA ILE A 377 -12.29 -1.11 16.56
C ILE A 377 -11.55 0.21 16.33
N ILE A 378 -10.32 0.36 16.86
CA ILE A 378 -9.53 1.57 16.68
C ILE A 378 -9.28 1.83 15.20
N VAL A 379 -8.85 0.80 14.45
CA VAL A 379 -8.65 0.88 12.99
C VAL A 379 -9.93 1.29 12.28
N THR A 380 -11.05 0.65 12.62
CA THR A 380 -12.36 0.94 12.01
C THR A 380 -12.77 2.39 12.23
N VAL A 381 -12.69 2.89 13.47
CA VAL A 381 -13.06 4.27 13.79
C VAL A 381 -12.13 5.25 13.09
N ALA A 382 -10.82 5.02 13.14
CA ALA A 382 -9.85 5.90 12.49
C ALA A 382 -10.05 5.95 10.97
N VAL A 383 -10.16 4.79 10.30
CA VAL A 383 -10.37 4.72 8.85
C VAL A 383 -11.72 5.33 8.45
N ALA A 384 -12.80 5.08 9.22
CA ALA A 384 -14.11 5.65 8.94
C ALA A 384 -14.13 7.19 9.04
N LEU A 385 -13.50 7.75 10.08
CA LEU A 385 -13.40 9.21 10.25
C LEU A 385 -12.58 9.83 9.12
N VAL A 386 -11.45 9.23 8.79
CA VAL A 386 -10.56 9.72 7.73
C VAL A 386 -11.24 9.61 6.36
N ALA A 387 -11.85 8.46 6.04
CA ALA A 387 -12.56 8.26 4.78
C ALA A 387 -13.77 9.21 4.64
N GLY A 388 -14.45 9.51 5.73
CA GLY A 388 -15.64 10.36 5.69
C GLY A 388 -15.37 11.84 5.64
N LEU A 389 -14.24 12.31 6.17
CA LEU A 389 -14.02 13.74 6.44
C LEU A 389 -12.83 14.36 5.70
N THR A 390 -11.95 13.54 5.08
CA THR A 390 -10.72 14.04 4.46
C THR A 390 -10.81 13.96 2.92
N PRO A 391 -10.42 15.01 2.20
CA PRO A 391 -10.39 14.96 0.73
C PRO A 391 -9.45 13.88 0.21
N VAL A 392 -9.88 13.14 -0.82
CA VAL A 392 -9.15 11.99 -1.37
C VAL A 392 -7.72 12.31 -1.80
N GLY A 393 -7.49 13.48 -2.40
CA GLY A 393 -6.17 13.88 -2.88
C GLY A 393 -5.12 14.00 -1.78
N VAL A 394 -5.54 14.45 -0.60
CA VAL A 394 -4.66 14.51 0.58
C VAL A 394 -4.25 13.10 1.00
N LEU A 395 -5.20 12.17 1.01
CA LEU A 395 -4.97 10.78 1.43
C LEU A 395 -4.03 10.06 0.47
N GLU A 396 -4.26 10.18 -0.84
CA GLU A 396 -3.44 9.55 -1.89
C GLU A 396 -1.97 9.97 -1.81
N GLU A 397 -1.70 11.29 -1.68
CA GLU A 397 -0.34 11.78 -1.56
C GLU A 397 0.34 11.33 -0.26
N MET A 398 -0.39 11.30 0.84
CA MET A 398 0.12 10.82 2.13
C MET A 398 0.46 9.33 2.12
N VAL A 399 -0.34 8.50 1.44
CA VAL A 399 0.00 7.09 1.23
C VAL A 399 1.26 6.96 0.39
N ASN A 400 1.33 7.71 -0.71
CA ASN A 400 2.48 7.66 -1.62
C ASN A 400 3.79 8.03 -0.93
N ILE A 401 3.82 9.10 -0.13
CA ILE A 401 5.05 9.52 0.56
C ILE A 401 5.49 8.48 1.60
N GLY A 402 4.56 7.89 2.34
CA GLY A 402 4.85 6.83 3.31
C GLY A 402 5.43 5.58 2.64
N THR A 403 4.77 5.06 1.60
CA THR A 403 5.23 3.88 0.87
C THR A 403 6.56 4.11 0.17
N LEU A 404 6.74 5.26 -0.51
CA LEU A 404 8.01 5.61 -1.14
C LEU A 404 9.15 5.71 -0.12
N SER A 405 8.90 6.25 1.09
CA SER A 405 9.89 6.31 2.17
C SER A 405 10.29 4.90 2.65
N ALA A 406 9.31 4.00 2.79
CA ALA A 406 9.57 2.60 3.12
C ALA A 406 10.41 1.91 2.03
N PHE A 407 10.14 2.17 0.74
CA PHE A 407 10.93 1.61 -0.37
C PHE A 407 12.36 2.12 -0.41
N VAL A 408 12.60 3.40 -0.07
CA VAL A 408 13.96 3.95 0.11
C VAL A 408 14.69 3.18 1.22
N LEU A 409 14.03 3.00 2.37
CA LEU A 409 14.65 2.32 3.52
C LEU A 409 14.91 0.83 3.23
N VAL A 410 13.99 0.13 2.57
CA VAL A 410 14.17 -1.27 2.15
C VAL A 410 15.32 -1.39 1.16
N SER A 411 15.42 -0.49 0.18
CA SER A 411 16.51 -0.49 -0.80
C SER A 411 17.89 -0.29 -0.13
N ILE A 412 17.99 0.65 0.82
CA ILE A 412 19.19 0.84 1.63
C ILE A 412 19.45 -0.39 2.50
N GLY A 413 18.41 -0.96 3.08
CA GLY A 413 18.47 -2.17 3.92
C GLY A 413 19.11 -3.36 3.23
N VAL A 414 18.84 -3.59 1.94
CA VAL A 414 19.49 -4.65 1.15
C VAL A 414 21.01 -4.47 1.12
N ILE A 415 21.46 -3.24 0.87
CA ILE A 415 22.91 -2.93 0.81
C ILE A 415 23.56 -3.17 2.17
N VAL A 416 22.91 -2.69 3.24
CA VAL A 416 23.40 -2.84 4.62
C VAL A 416 23.44 -4.31 5.04
N LEU A 417 22.38 -5.08 4.75
CA LEU A 417 22.32 -6.51 5.10
C LEU A 417 23.39 -7.32 4.36
N ARG A 418 23.66 -7.00 3.08
CA ARG A 418 24.73 -7.67 2.33
C ARG A 418 26.11 -7.42 2.91
N LYS A 419 26.36 -6.21 3.44
CA LYS A 419 27.63 -5.85 4.09
C LYS A 419 27.76 -6.47 5.48
N LYS A 420 26.69 -6.45 6.29
CA LYS A 420 26.72 -6.93 7.68
C LYS A 420 26.68 -8.48 7.78
N ARG A 421 25.89 -9.13 6.90
CA ARG A 421 25.65 -10.57 6.91
C ARG A 421 25.89 -11.18 5.52
N PRO A 422 27.15 -11.23 5.04
CA PRO A 422 27.50 -11.84 3.76
C PRO A 422 27.29 -13.36 3.75
N ASP A 423 27.27 -13.99 4.93
CA ASP A 423 27.10 -15.42 5.21
C ASP A 423 25.69 -15.93 4.89
N LEU A 424 24.68 -15.06 4.87
CA LEU A 424 23.29 -15.47 4.67
C LEU A 424 23.07 -16.05 3.27
N LYS A 425 22.37 -17.19 3.25
CA LYS A 425 21.94 -17.85 2.03
C LYS A 425 20.78 -17.09 1.42
N ARG A 426 20.97 -16.52 0.22
CA ARG A 426 19.96 -15.75 -0.51
C ARG A 426 19.53 -16.54 -1.73
N SER A 427 18.27 -16.96 -1.78
CA SER A 427 17.71 -17.70 -2.92
C SER A 427 17.42 -16.76 -4.09
N PHE A 428 17.00 -15.54 -3.83
CA PHE A 428 16.90 -14.46 -4.80
C PHE A 428 17.92 -13.38 -4.45
N LYS A 429 18.63 -12.87 -5.45
CA LYS A 429 19.62 -11.80 -5.30
C LYS A 429 19.28 -10.68 -6.28
N VAL A 430 19.12 -9.46 -5.76
CA VAL A 430 18.97 -8.27 -6.62
C VAL A 430 20.17 -8.18 -7.57
N PRO A 431 19.92 -8.13 -8.89
CA PRO A 431 21.00 -8.01 -9.87
C PRO A 431 21.72 -6.65 -9.72
N PHE A 432 22.93 -6.56 -10.22
CA PHE A 432 23.72 -5.32 -10.24
C PHE A 432 23.82 -4.57 -8.90
N SER A 433 23.71 -5.27 -7.76
CA SER A 433 23.90 -4.63 -6.46
C SER A 433 25.37 -4.23 -6.25
N PRO A 434 25.65 -3.02 -5.73
CA PRO A 434 24.73 -2.10 -5.02
C PRO A 434 23.97 -1.11 -5.92
N TRP A 435 24.23 -1.06 -7.22
CA TRP A 435 23.73 -0.01 -8.11
C TRP A 435 22.22 0.00 -8.25
N LEU A 436 21.59 -1.18 -8.40
CA LEU A 436 20.12 -1.24 -8.55
C LEU A 436 19.38 -0.81 -7.27
N PRO A 437 19.74 -1.23 -6.05
CA PRO A 437 19.16 -0.68 -4.84
C PRO A 437 19.39 0.83 -4.68
N ILE A 438 20.56 1.36 -5.10
CA ILE A 438 20.80 2.81 -5.09
C ILE A 438 19.86 3.51 -6.08
N ALA A 439 19.75 2.99 -7.30
CA ALA A 439 18.82 3.54 -8.29
C ALA A 439 17.36 3.51 -7.79
N SER A 440 16.94 2.42 -7.15
CA SER A 440 15.62 2.32 -6.50
C SER A 440 15.42 3.44 -5.48
N ALA A 441 16.36 3.62 -4.56
CA ALA A 441 16.27 4.67 -3.54
C ALA A 441 16.23 6.08 -4.14
N LEU A 442 17.03 6.34 -5.19
CA LEU A 442 17.07 7.63 -5.86
C LEU A 442 15.79 7.95 -6.62
N ILE A 443 15.23 6.97 -7.36
CA ILE A 443 13.98 7.14 -8.12
C ILE A 443 12.81 7.31 -7.15
N CYS A 444 12.72 6.52 -6.08
CA CYS A 444 11.71 6.72 -5.04
C CYS A 444 11.82 8.12 -4.42
N GLY A 445 13.03 8.57 -4.06
CA GLY A 445 13.27 9.92 -3.55
C GLY A 445 12.89 11.02 -4.53
N TYR A 446 13.17 10.81 -5.82
CA TYR A 446 12.77 11.75 -6.87
C TYR A 446 11.24 11.86 -7.01
N LEU A 447 10.52 10.73 -6.96
CA LEU A 447 9.05 10.76 -6.97
C LEU A 447 8.49 11.43 -5.72
N MET A 448 9.10 11.23 -4.54
CA MET A 448 8.73 11.96 -3.32
C MET A 448 8.86 13.48 -3.49
N LEU A 449 9.89 13.97 -4.19
CA LEU A 449 10.06 15.40 -4.45
C LEU A 449 8.98 15.98 -5.39
N ASN A 450 8.27 15.14 -6.13
CA ASN A 450 7.14 15.54 -6.96
C ASN A 450 5.79 15.55 -6.20
N LEU A 451 5.77 15.21 -4.91
CA LEU A 451 4.61 15.37 -4.04
C LEU A 451 4.59 16.80 -3.46
N SER A 452 3.41 17.26 -3.01
CA SER A 452 3.21 18.61 -2.52
C SER A 452 4.02 18.93 -1.25
N VAL A 453 4.39 20.20 -1.07
CA VAL A 453 5.04 20.69 0.15
C VAL A 453 4.20 20.36 1.39
N GLU A 454 2.87 20.51 1.26
CA GLU A 454 1.92 20.24 2.33
C GLU A 454 1.94 18.76 2.75
N THR A 455 2.09 17.86 1.80
CA THR A 455 2.24 16.42 2.05
C THR A 455 3.53 16.11 2.80
N TRP A 456 4.63 16.77 2.44
CA TRP A 456 5.89 16.65 3.18
C TRP A 456 5.76 17.13 4.62
N LEU A 457 5.05 18.25 4.86
CA LEU A 457 4.80 18.74 6.22
C LEU A 457 3.97 17.77 7.04
N ARG A 458 2.87 17.27 6.47
CA ARG A 458 2.02 16.26 7.14
C ARG A 458 2.82 15.01 7.47
N PHE A 459 3.63 14.55 6.54
CA PHE A 459 4.49 13.36 6.73
C PHE A 459 5.54 13.60 7.83
N LEU A 460 6.21 14.76 7.84
CA LEU A 460 7.14 15.11 8.91
C LEU A 460 6.46 15.18 10.28
N ILE A 461 5.26 15.76 10.36
CA ILE A 461 4.45 15.77 11.60
C ILE A 461 4.16 14.33 12.04
N TRP A 462 3.75 13.46 11.10
CA TRP A 462 3.50 12.05 11.38
C TRP A 462 4.75 11.34 11.92
N LEU A 463 5.92 11.55 11.31
CA LEU A 463 7.18 11.00 11.78
C LEU A 463 7.57 11.53 13.16
N VAL A 464 7.40 12.83 13.41
CA VAL A 464 7.66 13.42 14.74
C VAL A 464 6.77 12.78 15.81
N LEU A 465 5.48 12.60 15.53
CA LEU A 465 4.57 11.88 16.43
C LEU A 465 5.05 10.45 16.67
N GLY A 466 5.49 9.75 15.62
CA GLY A 466 6.09 8.42 15.73
C GLY A 466 7.33 8.43 16.62
N PHE A 467 8.23 9.38 16.44
CA PHE A 467 9.42 9.49 17.31
C PHE A 467 9.06 9.82 18.77
N VAL A 468 8.06 10.68 19.00
CA VAL A 468 7.60 10.95 20.37
C VAL A 468 7.11 9.64 21.02
N VAL A 469 6.29 8.86 20.33
CA VAL A 469 5.81 7.56 20.85
C VAL A 469 6.98 6.60 21.06
N TYR A 470 7.94 6.53 20.12
CA TYR A 470 9.10 5.65 20.25
C TYR A 470 9.93 5.99 21.48
N PHE A 471 10.34 7.25 21.64
CA PHE A 471 11.21 7.65 22.75
C PHE A 471 10.50 7.65 24.10
N ALA A 472 9.20 8.01 24.13
CA ALA A 472 8.42 8.03 25.36
C ALA A 472 8.02 6.63 25.86
N TYR A 473 7.76 5.70 24.95
CA TYR A 473 7.23 4.38 25.29
C TYR A 473 8.09 3.21 24.79
N SER A 474 8.30 3.09 23.46
CA SER A 474 8.76 1.87 22.80
C SER A 474 10.21 1.53 23.15
N ARG A 475 11.11 2.54 23.15
CA ARG A 475 12.55 2.37 23.36
C ARG A 475 12.91 1.65 24.66
N SER A 476 12.18 1.89 25.73
CA SER A 476 12.45 1.31 27.05
C SER A 476 11.76 -0.01 27.31
N ARG A 477 10.69 -0.31 26.53
CA ARG A 477 9.80 -1.46 26.76
C ARG A 477 9.90 -2.53 25.68
N SER A 478 10.62 -2.28 24.57
CA SER A 478 10.77 -3.26 23.49
C SER A 478 11.36 -4.56 24.03
N ARG A 479 10.97 -5.70 23.44
CA ARG A 479 11.52 -7.01 23.82
C ARG A 479 13.05 -7.05 23.74
N LEU A 480 13.63 -6.38 22.73
CA LEU A 480 15.10 -6.26 22.63
C LEU A 480 15.72 -5.38 23.72
N ALA A 481 14.94 -4.46 24.33
CA ALA A 481 15.42 -3.65 25.45
C ALA A 481 15.41 -4.40 26.76
N THR A 482 14.37 -5.19 27.00
CA THR A 482 14.11 -5.88 28.26
C THR A 482 14.68 -7.28 28.29
N GLY A 483 15.05 -7.87 27.13
CA GLY A 483 15.50 -9.27 27.03
C GLY A 483 14.42 -10.31 27.30
N VAL A 484 13.19 -9.89 27.54
CA VAL A 484 12.09 -10.81 27.87
C VAL A 484 11.68 -11.60 26.63
N GLY A 485 11.65 -12.92 26.74
CA GLY A 485 11.28 -13.83 25.65
C GLY A 485 12.41 -14.18 24.67
N ILE A 486 13.65 -13.79 24.96
CA ILE A 486 14.83 -14.20 24.20
C ILE A 486 15.41 -15.46 24.86
N ARG A 487 15.70 -16.51 24.08
CA ARG A 487 16.34 -17.70 24.63
C ARG A 487 17.68 -17.35 25.28
N PRO A 488 18.06 -17.98 26.42
CA PRO A 488 19.31 -17.70 27.13
C PRO A 488 20.56 -17.81 26.24
N ASP A 489 20.62 -18.82 25.36
CA ASP A 489 21.71 -19.06 24.42
C ASP A 489 21.89 -17.94 23.39
N MET A 490 20.82 -17.19 23.09
CA MET A 490 20.85 -16.03 22.18
C MET A 490 21.21 -14.73 22.92
N LEU A 491 20.91 -14.61 24.20
CA LEU A 491 21.32 -13.46 25.03
C LEU A 491 22.84 -13.38 25.16
N ASP A 492 23.50 -14.52 25.32
CA ASP A 492 24.96 -14.59 25.35
C ASP A 492 25.60 -14.19 24.02
N ALA A 493 24.98 -14.59 22.87
CA ALA A 493 25.43 -14.19 21.54
C ALA A 493 25.24 -12.69 21.25
N MET A 494 24.33 -12.00 21.95
CA MET A 494 24.11 -10.54 21.84
C MET A 494 24.99 -9.71 22.79
N GLY A 495 25.87 -10.33 23.58
CA GLY A 495 26.77 -9.64 24.51
C GLY A 495 26.07 -9.10 25.78
N HIS A 496 24.87 -9.57 26.09
CA HIS A 496 24.16 -9.28 27.32
C HIS A 496 24.41 -10.44 28.32
N GLY A 497 25.53 -10.42 28.98
CA GLY A 497 25.83 -11.35 30.06
C GLY A 497 24.76 -11.26 31.16
N HIS A 498 24.18 -12.41 31.49
CA HIS A 498 23.26 -12.73 32.57
C HIS A 498 21.90 -12.01 32.58
N ALA A 499 20.88 -12.73 32.11
CA ALA A 499 19.50 -12.44 32.48
C ALA A 499 19.32 -12.74 34.01
N PRO A 500 18.50 -11.96 34.74
CA PRO A 500 18.16 -12.30 36.12
C PRO A 500 17.46 -13.66 36.10
N GLN A 501 18.00 -14.62 36.86
CA GLN A 501 17.33 -15.89 37.11
C GLN A 501 16.00 -15.61 37.83
N ASP A 502 14.92 -16.12 37.28
CA ASP A 502 13.60 -16.06 37.90
C ASP A 502 13.65 -16.83 39.23
N PRO A 503 13.31 -16.20 40.39
CA PRO A 503 13.40 -16.86 41.69
C PRO A 503 12.43 -18.05 41.88
N ASP A 504 11.46 -18.24 40.96
CA ASP A 504 10.42 -19.26 41.09
C ASP A 504 10.72 -20.61 40.40
N ASP A 505 11.86 -20.78 39.74
CA ASP A 505 12.22 -22.04 39.07
C ASP A 505 12.87 -23.12 40.02
N GLN A 506 12.79 -22.90 41.33
CA GLN A 506 13.27 -23.83 42.37
C GLN A 506 12.15 -24.30 43.33
N ARG A 507 10.93 -24.58 42.82
CA ARG A 507 9.96 -25.30 43.63
C ARG A 507 9.23 -26.39 42.85
#